data_30a51c79b93cb71e307e4af245c39e5c
#
_entry.id   30a51c79b93cb71e307e4af245c39e5c
#
_cell.length_a   1.000
_cell.length_b   1.000
_cell.length_c   1.000
_cell.angle_alpha   90.00
_cell.angle_beta   90.00
_cell.angle_gamma   90.00
#
_symmetry.space_group_name_H-M   'P 1'
#
loop_
_entity.id
_entity.type
_entity.pdbx_description
1 polymer ?
#
loop_
_entity_poly.entity_id
_entity_poly.type
_entity_poly.pdbx_seq_one_letter_code
_entity_poly.pdbx_strand_id
1 'polypeptide(L)'
;MLAHDPVGVQQTRHIGPHLPLGNGLVKAAARAKEIGASAVQIFTDNPTAWRRRQDLPAGLDVFREQLRAAGIGPIAVHAPYLVNLCGANDDFWQKSVATMANELRVGAAYGADFVVMHIGSHRGLGREAGIARLIEGLAAVFAEVPIVAGSTRPPRLVLENSAGTGDGIGAPLEDLADIYDAAAAAALPLDRLGICLDTAHLWGAGYEIGTAEGVESLVSRLDELTGREPLVALHLNDSRTGAGSHLDRHEHIAAGQLGADGMRALLIHPWLSTLPTYLETPGMDTGYDKINLDRARLLIDGEIPPPLPAEAFELRGSKARTAPPATS
;
A
#
# COMPACT_ATOMS: atom_id res chain seq x y z
N MET A 1 22.17 -29.44 30.42
CA MET A 1 21.00 -28.80 30.98
C MET A 1 21.15 -27.32 30.69
N LEU A 2 20.81 -26.90 29.49
CA LEU A 2 20.89 -25.50 29.03
C LEU A 2 19.45 -24.95 29.07
N ALA A 3 19.25 -23.95 29.87
CA ALA A 3 17.96 -23.30 30.06
C ALA A 3 17.50 -22.66 28.75
N HIS A 4 16.32 -23.03 28.30
CA HIS A 4 15.59 -22.28 27.29
C HIS A 4 15.09 -20.98 27.95
N ASP A 5 15.60 -19.86 27.54
CA ASP A 5 14.98 -18.56 27.77
C ASP A 5 13.78 -18.40 26.84
N PRO A 6 12.55 -18.38 27.35
CA PRO A 6 11.37 -18.07 26.55
C PRO A 6 10.89 -16.65 26.90
N VAL A 7 11.60 -15.64 26.45
CA VAL A 7 11.03 -14.29 26.36
C VAL A 7 11.41 -13.72 25.00
N GLY A 8 10.82 -14.29 23.97
CA GLY A 8 10.68 -13.58 22.72
C GLY A 8 9.76 -12.39 22.97
N VAL A 9 10.30 -11.18 22.92
CA VAL A 9 9.51 -9.96 22.77
C VAL A 9 8.64 -10.18 21.55
N GLN A 10 7.35 -10.43 21.74
CA GLN A 10 6.39 -10.44 20.65
C GLN A 10 6.43 -9.03 20.06
N GLN A 11 7.16 -8.88 18.97
CA GLN A 11 7.21 -7.63 18.23
C GLN A 11 5.78 -7.33 17.79
N THR A 12 5.22 -6.22 18.28
CA THR A 12 3.83 -5.86 18.05
C THR A 12 3.68 -5.64 16.55
N ARG A 13 2.98 -6.56 15.88
CA ARG A 13 2.74 -6.47 14.45
C ARG A 13 1.75 -5.34 14.17
N HIS A 14 2.12 -4.45 13.26
CA HIS A 14 1.28 -3.36 12.81
C HIS A 14 0.45 -3.82 11.59
N ILE A 15 -0.83 -4.12 11.80
CA ILE A 15 -1.73 -4.54 10.74
C ILE A 15 -3.07 -3.82 10.85
N GLY A 16 -3.62 -3.37 9.74
CA GLY A 16 -4.92 -2.71 9.70
C GLY A 16 -5.44 -2.47 8.29
N PRO A 17 -6.71 -2.08 8.17
CA PRO A 17 -7.36 -1.89 6.89
C PRO A 17 -7.07 -0.51 6.27
N HIS A 18 -7.32 -0.43 4.97
CA HIS A 18 -7.56 0.83 4.29
C HIS A 18 -8.99 1.30 4.60
N LEU A 19 -9.12 2.28 5.49
CA LEU A 19 -10.43 2.74 5.95
C LEU A 19 -11.02 3.85 5.08
N PRO A 20 -12.30 3.75 4.70
CA PRO A 20 -13.00 4.82 4.02
C PRO A 20 -13.28 5.99 4.97
N LEU A 21 -13.08 7.22 4.50
CA LEU A 21 -13.37 8.44 5.26
C LEU A 21 -14.75 9.05 4.96
N GLY A 22 -15.60 8.37 4.20
CA GLY A 22 -16.93 8.87 3.81
C GLY A 22 -17.84 9.26 4.99
N ASN A 23 -17.67 8.61 6.13
CA ASN A 23 -18.40 8.89 7.37
C ASN A 23 -17.67 9.88 8.30
N GLY A 24 -16.55 10.45 7.86
CA GLY A 24 -15.71 11.40 8.60
C GLY A 24 -14.61 10.77 9.43
N LEU A 25 -13.58 11.57 9.69
CA LEU A 25 -12.33 11.15 10.34
C LEU A 25 -12.52 10.53 11.73
N VAL A 26 -13.33 11.18 12.56
CA VAL A 26 -13.56 10.74 13.95
C VAL A 26 -14.18 9.34 13.99
N LYS A 27 -15.12 9.06 13.07
CA LYS A 27 -15.73 7.73 12.97
C LYS A 27 -14.76 6.69 12.43
N ALA A 28 -13.87 7.08 11.49
CA ALA A 28 -12.84 6.18 10.98
C ALA A 28 -11.85 5.78 12.08
N ALA A 29 -11.39 6.73 12.91
CA ALA A 29 -10.51 6.42 14.05
C ALA A 29 -11.22 5.53 15.09
N ALA A 30 -12.49 5.81 15.40
CA ALA A 30 -13.29 4.98 16.29
C ALA A 30 -13.45 3.55 15.73
N ARG A 31 -13.67 3.42 14.41
CA ARG A 31 -13.76 2.11 13.73
C ARG A 31 -12.45 1.37 13.79
N ALA A 32 -11.31 2.02 13.52
CA ALA A 32 -9.99 1.37 13.63
C ALA A 32 -9.78 0.76 15.02
N LYS A 33 -10.13 1.52 16.08
CA LYS A 33 -10.06 1.04 17.46
C LYS A 33 -11.03 -0.12 17.72
N GLU A 34 -12.27 -0.01 17.27
CA GLU A 34 -13.33 -1.04 17.46
C GLU A 34 -12.91 -2.39 16.88
N ILE A 35 -12.35 -2.41 15.69
CA ILE A 35 -11.90 -3.65 15.02
C ILE A 35 -10.54 -4.13 15.52
N GLY A 36 -9.89 -3.37 16.40
CA GLY A 36 -8.57 -3.69 16.95
C GLY A 36 -7.44 -3.55 15.94
N ALA A 37 -7.55 -2.65 14.96
CA ALA A 37 -6.45 -2.34 14.06
C ALA A 37 -5.25 -1.80 14.84
N SER A 38 -4.03 -2.10 14.39
CA SER A 38 -2.79 -1.54 14.92
C SER A 38 -2.03 -0.67 13.92
N ALA A 39 -2.52 -0.59 12.68
CA ALA A 39 -2.13 0.37 11.64
C ALA A 39 -3.37 0.79 10.86
N VAL A 40 -3.30 1.86 10.08
CA VAL A 40 -4.38 2.27 9.17
C VAL A 40 -3.83 2.89 7.91
N GLN A 41 -4.52 2.66 6.79
CA GLN A 41 -4.34 3.39 5.55
C GLN A 41 -5.63 4.13 5.19
N ILE A 42 -5.49 5.30 4.57
CA ILE A 42 -6.60 6.16 4.19
C ILE A 42 -6.34 6.87 2.86
N PHE A 43 -7.40 7.34 2.20
CA PHE A 43 -7.30 8.43 1.24
C PHE A 43 -7.57 9.76 1.96
N THR A 44 -6.80 10.80 1.66
CA THR A 44 -7.03 12.15 2.23
C THR A 44 -8.18 12.87 1.56
N ASP A 45 -8.50 12.50 0.30
CA ASP A 45 -9.55 13.07 -0.54
C ASP A 45 -10.06 12.03 -1.54
N ASN A 46 -10.97 12.42 -2.46
CA ASN A 46 -11.47 11.53 -3.51
C ASN A 46 -10.34 11.02 -4.42
N PRO A 47 -10.03 9.71 -4.44
CA PRO A 47 -8.89 9.16 -5.18
C PRO A 47 -9.07 9.18 -6.72
N THR A 48 -10.26 9.53 -7.21
CA THR A 48 -10.57 9.57 -8.65
C THR A 48 -10.69 10.99 -9.21
N ALA A 49 -10.38 12.02 -8.41
CA ALA A 49 -10.47 13.41 -8.81
C ALA A 49 -9.10 14.12 -8.72
N TRP A 50 -8.81 15.02 -9.67
CA TRP A 50 -7.62 15.89 -9.62
C TRP A 50 -7.79 17.04 -8.62
N ARG A 51 -9.03 17.51 -8.42
CA ARG A 51 -9.28 18.59 -7.48
C ARG A 51 -9.01 18.11 -6.06
N ARG A 52 -8.12 18.81 -5.37
CA ARG A 52 -7.79 18.57 -3.98
C ARG A 52 -8.48 19.59 -3.09
N ARG A 53 -8.82 19.16 -1.89
CA ARG A 53 -9.36 20.03 -0.84
C ARG A 53 -8.32 21.08 -0.47
N GLN A 54 -8.75 22.32 -0.29
CA GLN A 54 -7.86 23.43 0.08
C GLN A 54 -7.61 23.48 1.59
N ASP A 55 -8.64 23.16 2.37
CA ASP A 55 -8.58 23.20 3.82
C ASP A 55 -8.45 21.80 4.42
N LEU A 56 -7.78 21.71 5.56
CA LEU A 56 -7.74 20.48 6.33
C LEU A 56 -9.14 20.14 6.86
N PRO A 57 -9.55 18.88 6.86
CA PRO A 57 -10.90 18.51 7.28
C PRO A 57 -11.10 18.72 8.77
N ALA A 58 -12.34 19.07 9.14
CA ALA A 58 -12.74 19.14 10.54
C ALA A 58 -12.53 17.80 11.25
N GLY A 59 -12.09 17.85 12.49
CA GLY A 59 -11.87 16.65 13.32
C GLY A 59 -10.51 15.97 13.11
N LEU A 60 -9.60 16.55 12.34
CA LEU A 60 -8.28 15.99 12.10
C LEU A 60 -7.48 15.80 13.41
N ASP A 61 -7.50 16.79 14.30
CA ASP A 61 -6.81 16.68 15.59
C ASP A 61 -7.40 15.57 16.47
N VAL A 62 -8.74 15.45 16.46
CA VAL A 62 -9.44 14.37 17.19
C VAL A 62 -9.08 13.01 16.59
N PHE A 63 -9.02 12.89 15.28
CA PHE A 63 -8.60 11.67 14.57
C PHE A 63 -7.20 11.23 15.00
N ARG A 64 -6.23 12.14 14.93
CA ARG A 64 -4.85 11.87 15.33
C ARG A 64 -4.75 11.46 16.79
N GLU A 65 -5.43 12.19 17.68
CA GLU A 65 -5.41 11.91 19.10
C GLU A 65 -6.06 10.55 19.42
N GLN A 66 -7.17 10.21 18.79
CA GLN A 66 -7.82 8.91 18.97
C GLN A 66 -6.93 7.75 18.52
N LEU A 67 -6.26 7.85 17.36
CA LEU A 67 -5.33 6.83 16.90
C LEU A 67 -4.12 6.71 17.84
N ARG A 68 -3.52 7.84 18.22
CA ARG A 68 -2.40 7.88 19.16
C ARG A 68 -2.75 7.26 20.52
N ALA A 69 -3.91 7.64 21.09
CA ALA A 69 -4.38 7.13 22.38
C ALA A 69 -4.71 5.63 22.33
N ALA A 70 -5.05 5.10 21.15
CA ALA A 70 -5.29 3.69 20.93
C ALA A 70 -4.02 2.90 20.55
N GLY A 71 -2.85 3.56 20.39
CA GLY A 71 -1.62 2.93 19.92
C GLY A 71 -1.69 2.45 18.48
N ILE A 72 -2.52 3.11 17.64
CA ILE A 72 -2.72 2.75 16.23
C ILE A 72 -1.78 3.60 15.36
N GLY A 73 -0.89 2.92 14.66
CA GLY A 73 0.10 3.43 13.73
C GLY A 73 1.06 2.31 13.32
N PRO A 74 1.84 2.47 12.25
CA PRO A 74 1.95 3.67 11.40
C PRO A 74 0.67 3.98 10.60
N ILE A 75 0.51 5.27 10.24
CA ILE A 75 -0.56 5.76 9.38
C ILE A 75 0.00 5.87 7.96
N ALA A 76 -0.67 5.26 6.98
CA ALA A 76 -0.40 5.45 5.57
C ALA A 76 -1.49 6.28 4.90
N VAL A 77 -1.09 7.13 3.97
CA VAL A 77 -1.97 7.77 3.01
C VAL A 77 -1.73 7.12 1.66
N HIS A 78 -2.77 6.68 0.98
CA HIS A 78 -2.65 6.23 -0.39
C HIS A 78 -2.92 7.40 -1.35
N ALA A 79 -2.04 7.60 -2.32
CA ALA A 79 -2.19 8.63 -3.33
C ALA A 79 -3.35 8.32 -4.29
N PRO A 80 -3.92 9.33 -4.96
CA PRO A 80 -4.96 9.11 -5.95
C PRO A 80 -4.51 8.23 -7.13
N TYR A 81 -5.39 7.37 -7.60
CA TYR A 81 -5.15 6.49 -8.76
C TYR A 81 -4.82 7.20 -10.08
N LEU A 82 -5.10 8.51 -10.15
CA LEU A 82 -4.81 9.33 -11.33
C LEU A 82 -3.34 9.68 -11.48
N VAL A 83 -2.57 9.61 -10.38
CA VAL A 83 -1.15 9.97 -10.38
C VAL A 83 -0.37 9.02 -11.27
N ASN A 84 0.42 9.60 -12.17
CA ASN A 84 1.36 8.86 -13.01
C ASN A 84 2.55 9.77 -13.35
N LEU A 85 3.68 9.52 -12.72
CA LEU A 85 4.92 10.26 -12.95
C LEU A 85 5.78 9.69 -14.09
N CYS A 86 5.37 8.54 -14.68
CA CYS A 86 6.11 7.84 -15.75
C CYS A 86 5.66 8.21 -17.16
N GLY A 87 4.51 8.88 -17.30
CA GLY A 87 3.83 9.04 -18.59
C GLY A 87 4.35 10.22 -19.43
N ALA A 88 4.11 10.15 -20.76
CA ALA A 88 4.56 11.12 -21.75
C ALA A 88 3.82 12.47 -21.70
N ASN A 89 2.60 12.50 -21.19
CA ASN A 89 1.76 13.70 -21.24
C ASN A 89 2.18 14.68 -20.15
N ASP A 90 2.73 15.82 -20.53
CA ASP A 90 3.27 16.84 -19.61
C ASP A 90 2.19 17.44 -18.71
N ASP A 91 0.97 17.68 -19.19
CA ASP A 91 -0.12 18.22 -18.37
C ASP A 91 -0.53 17.25 -17.26
N PHE A 92 -0.62 15.96 -17.58
CA PHE A 92 -0.90 14.91 -16.59
C PHE A 92 0.27 14.72 -15.61
N TRP A 93 1.50 14.79 -16.11
CA TRP A 93 2.69 14.69 -15.30
C TRP A 93 2.79 15.85 -14.29
N GLN A 94 2.60 17.11 -14.74
CA GLN A 94 2.59 18.27 -13.85
C GLN A 94 1.48 18.18 -12.79
N LYS A 95 0.28 17.74 -13.17
CA LYS A 95 -0.81 17.49 -12.22
C LYS A 95 -0.45 16.39 -11.22
N SER A 96 0.27 15.37 -11.67
CA SER A 96 0.75 14.27 -10.79
C SER A 96 1.77 14.78 -9.79
N VAL A 97 2.75 15.60 -10.21
CA VAL A 97 3.73 16.25 -9.32
C VAL A 97 3.02 17.10 -8.27
N ALA A 98 2.14 18.01 -8.70
CA ALA A 98 1.41 18.90 -7.79
C ALA A 98 0.53 18.11 -6.80
N THR A 99 -0.11 17.03 -7.26
CA THR A 99 -0.91 16.15 -6.42
C THR A 99 -0.05 15.44 -5.39
N MET A 100 1.08 14.85 -5.79
CA MET A 100 1.96 14.15 -4.85
C MET A 100 2.58 15.09 -3.82
N ALA A 101 2.98 16.29 -4.22
CA ALA A 101 3.45 17.31 -3.29
C ALA A 101 2.35 17.70 -2.27
N ASN A 102 1.09 17.79 -2.72
CA ASN A 102 -0.06 18.03 -1.85
C ASN A 102 -0.27 16.84 -0.88
N GLU A 103 -0.25 15.59 -1.37
CA GLU A 103 -0.43 14.42 -0.52
C GLU A 103 0.66 14.31 0.57
N LEU A 104 1.90 14.67 0.27
CA LEU A 104 2.97 14.71 1.29
C LEU A 104 2.71 15.80 2.34
N ARG A 105 2.25 17.01 1.93
CA ARG A 105 1.92 18.09 2.89
C ARG A 105 0.71 17.72 3.75
N VAL A 106 -0.34 17.23 3.13
CA VAL A 106 -1.57 16.83 3.82
C VAL A 106 -1.31 15.60 4.68
N GLY A 107 -0.56 14.61 4.19
CA GLY A 107 -0.14 13.44 4.96
C GLY A 107 0.61 13.82 6.23
N ALA A 108 1.52 14.80 6.16
CA ALA A 108 2.18 15.33 7.36
C ALA A 108 1.17 15.91 8.37
N ALA A 109 0.15 16.63 7.90
CA ALA A 109 -0.92 17.14 8.78
C ALA A 109 -1.75 16.01 9.42
N TYR A 110 -1.96 14.91 8.71
CA TYR A 110 -2.61 13.71 9.25
C TYR A 110 -1.73 12.94 10.25
N GLY A 111 -0.43 13.26 10.32
CA GLY A 111 0.54 12.50 11.10
C GLY A 111 0.90 11.18 10.43
N ALA A 112 0.80 11.11 9.10
CA ALA A 112 1.15 9.91 8.35
C ALA A 112 2.66 9.67 8.34
N ASP A 113 3.04 8.41 8.36
CA ASP A 113 4.42 7.95 8.22
C ASP A 113 4.78 7.76 6.75
N PHE A 114 3.77 7.39 5.93
CA PHE A 114 3.91 7.03 4.53
C PHE A 114 2.86 7.72 3.65
N VAL A 115 3.27 8.06 2.42
CA VAL A 115 2.37 8.31 1.29
C VAL A 115 2.70 7.29 0.22
N VAL A 116 1.82 6.30 0.03
CA VAL A 116 1.97 5.23 -0.95
C VAL A 116 1.41 5.67 -2.29
N MET A 117 2.13 5.41 -3.36
CA MET A 117 1.66 5.63 -4.74
C MET A 117 2.02 4.45 -5.64
N HIS A 118 1.15 4.13 -6.59
CA HIS A 118 1.53 3.27 -7.70
C HIS A 118 2.67 3.92 -8.50
N ILE A 119 3.66 3.14 -8.92
CA ILE A 119 4.77 3.65 -9.74
C ILE A 119 4.24 4.32 -11.01
N GLY A 120 3.25 3.70 -11.65
CA GLY A 120 2.60 4.24 -12.84
C GLY A 120 2.94 3.46 -14.10
N SER A 121 2.70 4.10 -15.25
CA SER A 121 2.81 3.49 -16.59
C SER A 121 3.49 4.45 -17.55
N HIS A 122 4.43 3.93 -18.35
CA HIS A 122 5.18 4.73 -19.30
C HIS A 122 4.37 5.19 -20.53
N ARG A 123 3.16 4.65 -20.75
CA ARG A 123 2.22 5.09 -21.78
C ARG A 123 2.86 5.23 -23.17
N GLY A 124 3.60 4.21 -23.60
CA GLY A 124 4.26 4.15 -24.89
C GLY A 124 5.66 4.80 -24.99
N LEU A 125 6.16 5.46 -23.94
CA LEU A 125 7.53 6.00 -23.94
C LEU A 125 8.63 4.93 -23.95
N GLY A 126 8.30 3.73 -23.50
CA GLY A 126 9.27 2.70 -23.15
C GLY A 126 9.70 2.80 -21.69
N ARG A 127 10.14 1.67 -21.15
CA ARG A 127 10.45 1.47 -19.73
C ARG A 127 11.51 2.46 -19.21
N GLU A 128 12.65 2.54 -19.90
CA GLU A 128 13.77 3.40 -19.48
C GLU A 128 13.37 4.89 -19.42
N ALA A 129 12.69 5.37 -20.46
CA ALA A 129 12.20 6.74 -20.48
C ALA A 129 11.13 6.99 -19.42
N GLY A 130 10.27 5.98 -19.13
CA GLY A 130 9.30 6.04 -18.05
C GLY A 130 9.95 6.16 -16.67
N ILE A 131 11.02 5.39 -16.41
CA ILE A 131 11.82 5.51 -15.17
C ILE A 131 12.47 6.89 -15.08
N ALA A 132 13.08 7.37 -16.15
CA ALA A 132 13.68 8.72 -16.16
C ALA A 132 12.64 9.80 -15.81
N ARG A 133 11.44 9.72 -16.38
CA ARG A 133 10.33 10.65 -16.07
C ARG A 133 9.87 10.54 -14.61
N LEU A 134 9.84 9.31 -14.05
CA LEU A 134 9.56 9.11 -12.64
C LEU A 134 10.57 9.84 -11.76
N ILE A 135 11.88 9.70 -12.05
CA ILE A 135 12.95 10.34 -11.29
C ILE A 135 12.86 11.87 -11.35
N GLU A 136 12.60 12.43 -12.54
CA GLU A 136 12.32 13.87 -12.69
C GLU A 136 11.11 14.30 -11.83
N GLY A 137 10.04 13.51 -11.84
CA GLY A 137 8.84 13.76 -11.06
C GLY A 137 9.09 13.71 -9.55
N LEU A 138 9.84 12.72 -9.08
CA LEU A 138 10.22 12.59 -7.67
C LEU A 138 11.10 13.77 -7.23
N ALA A 139 12.06 14.20 -8.08
CA ALA A 139 12.88 15.38 -7.83
C ALA A 139 12.01 16.65 -7.66
N ALA A 140 11.06 16.85 -8.57
CA ALA A 140 10.14 17.99 -8.52
C ALA A 140 9.25 17.95 -7.25
N VAL A 141 8.69 16.79 -6.90
CA VAL A 141 7.91 16.61 -5.68
C VAL A 141 8.72 16.93 -4.43
N PHE A 142 9.94 16.42 -4.32
CA PHE A 142 10.79 16.66 -3.15
C PHE A 142 11.26 18.13 -3.06
N ALA A 143 11.46 18.81 -4.19
CA ALA A 143 11.76 20.25 -4.24
C ALA A 143 10.58 21.09 -3.72
N GLU A 144 9.33 20.71 -4.02
CA GLU A 144 8.13 21.38 -3.54
C GLU A 144 7.85 21.13 -2.04
N VAL A 145 8.36 20.03 -1.47
CA VAL A 145 8.14 19.64 -0.07
C VAL A 145 9.50 19.41 0.61
N PRO A 146 10.29 20.45 0.84
CA PRO A 146 11.58 20.32 1.49
C PRO A 146 11.42 19.95 2.97
N ILE A 147 12.44 19.28 3.53
CA ILE A 147 12.56 19.10 4.99
C ILE A 147 13.06 20.42 5.57
N VAL A 148 12.24 21.03 6.43
CA VAL A 148 12.60 22.26 7.14
C VAL A 148 13.00 21.92 8.57
N ALA A 149 14.15 22.39 9.02
CA ALA A 149 14.60 22.17 10.39
C ALA A 149 13.58 22.72 11.42
N GLY A 150 13.21 21.89 12.40
CA GLY A 150 12.25 22.25 13.43
C GLY A 150 10.77 22.11 13.02
N SER A 151 10.47 21.73 11.78
CA SER A 151 9.11 21.37 11.35
C SER A 151 8.85 19.87 11.47
N THR A 152 7.56 19.50 11.41
CA THR A 152 7.17 18.07 11.29
C THR A 152 7.78 17.51 10.00
N ARG A 153 8.51 16.38 10.12
CA ARG A 153 9.07 15.73 8.94
C ARG A 153 7.93 15.24 8.04
N PRO A 154 7.97 15.52 6.73
CA PRO A 154 7.02 14.94 5.79
C PRO A 154 7.11 13.41 5.80
N PRO A 155 5.99 12.70 5.52
CA PRO A 155 6.00 11.24 5.37
C PRO A 155 6.95 10.79 4.26
N ARG A 156 7.42 9.53 4.33
CA ARG A 156 8.14 8.93 3.20
C ARG A 156 7.18 8.76 2.03
N LEU A 157 7.66 9.07 0.83
CA LEU A 157 7.00 8.70 -0.41
C LEU A 157 7.34 7.24 -0.69
N VAL A 158 6.32 6.41 -0.87
CA VAL A 158 6.48 4.96 -0.98
C VAL A 158 5.95 4.50 -2.33
N LEU A 159 6.80 3.83 -3.10
CA LEU A 159 6.47 3.29 -4.41
C LEU A 159 5.91 1.89 -4.26
N GLU A 160 4.73 1.67 -4.80
CA GLU A 160 4.06 0.38 -4.79
C GLU A 160 4.32 -0.37 -6.09
N ASN A 161 4.71 -1.66 -5.99
CA ASN A 161 4.88 -2.53 -7.15
C ASN A 161 3.58 -2.69 -7.94
N SER A 162 3.69 -3.20 -9.15
CA SER A 162 2.58 -3.32 -10.11
C SER A 162 2.28 -4.77 -10.45
N ALA A 163 1.04 -5.07 -10.79
CA ALA A 163 0.65 -6.36 -11.37
C ALA A 163 1.12 -6.56 -12.83
N GLY A 164 1.69 -5.53 -13.47
CA GLY A 164 2.17 -5.60 -14.84
C GLY A 164 1.09 -5.38 -15.90
N THR A 165 0.02 -4.69 -15.58
CA THR A 165 -1.04 -4.36 -16.54
C THR A 165 -0.53 -3.35 -17.58
N GLY A 166 -0.58 -3.70 -18.86
CA GLY A 166 -0.21 -2.83 -19.98
C GLY A 166 1.23 -2.35 -19.89
N ASP A 167 1.44 -1.02 -19.94
CA ASP A 167 2.74 -0.36 -19.88
C ASP A 167 3.18 -0.02 -18.44
N GLY A 168 2.66 -0.73 -17.44
CA GLY A 168 2.99 -0.52 -16.02
C GLY A 168 4.44 -0.84 -15.69
N ILE A 169 5.07 0.02 -14.87
CA ILE A 169 6.41 -0.17 -14.33
C ILE A 169 6.31 -0.72 -12.92
N GLY A 170 7.28 -1.55 -12.50
CA GLY A 170 7.35 -2.11 -11.15
C GLY A 170 6.71 -3.49 -11.01
N ALA A 171 6.46 -4.21 -12.10
CA ALA A 171 6.06 -5.62 -12.06
C ALA A 171 7.27 -6.54 -11.85
N PRO A 172 8.36 -6.47 -12.62
CA PRO A 172 9.62 -7.09 -12.26
C PRO A 172 10.25 -6.38 -11.05
N LEU A 173 10.81 -7.13 -10.10
CA LEU A 173 11.55 -6.54 -8.96
C LEU A 173 12.77 -5.74 -9.41
N GLU A 174 13.33 -6.08 -10.57
CA GLU A 174 14.42 -5.34 -11.23
C GLU A 174 14.02 -3.89 -11.53
N ASP A 175 12.74 -3.60 -11.79
CA ASP A 175 12.26 -2.23 -11.96
C ASP A 175 12.47 -1.40 -10.69
N LEU A 176 12.26 -2.00 -9.51
CA LEU A 176 12.46 -1.33 -8.22
C LEU A 176 13.93 -1.01 -7.99
N ALA A 177 14.83 -1.95 -8.33
CA ALA A 177 16.27 -1.73 -8.25
C ALA A 177 16.72 -0.60 -9.20
N ASP A 178 16.32 -0.66 -10.47
CA ASP A 178 16.66 0.36 -11.47
C ASP A 178 16.13 1.76 -11.08
N ILE A 179 14.95 1.84 -10.45
CA ILE A 179 14.41 3.09 -9.92
C ILE A 179 15.28 3.62 -8.79
N TYR A 180 15.71 2.76 -7.85
CA TYR A 180 16.57 3.17 -6.74
C TYR A 180 17.95 3.58 -7.20
N ASP A 181 18.56 2.85 -8.16
CA ASP A 181 19.83 3.21 -8.77
C ASP A 181 19.75 4.56 -9.51
N ALA A 182 18.69 4.77 -10.28
CA ALA A 182 18.45 6.03 -10.97
C ALA A 182 18.19 7.19 -9.98
N ALA A 183 17.47 6.95 -8.88
CA ALA A 183 17.25 7.93 -7.83
C ALA A 183 18.55 8.31 -7.12
N ALA A 184 19.41 7.32 -6.82
CA ALA A 184 20.73 7.55 -6.26
C ALA A 184 21.63 8.36 -7.21
N ALA A 185 21.66 7.98 -8.50
CA ALA A 185 22.41 8.71 -9.53
C ALA A 185 21.95 10.17 -9.70
N ALA A 186 20.66 10.43 -9.51
CA ALA A 186 20.07 11.78 -9.50
C ALA A 186 20.22 12.51 -8.15
N ALA A 187 20.93 11.93 -7.18
CA ALA A 187 21.11 12.45 -5.82
C ALA A 187 19.80 12.76 -5.08
N LEU A 188 18.75 11.98 -5.32
CA LEU A 188 17.51 12.09 -4.57
C LEU A 188 17.71 11.63 -3.12
N PRO A 189 16.95 12.18 -2.15
CA PRO A 189 17.03 11.80 -0.75
C PRO A 189 16.39 10.42 -0.53
N LEU A 190 17.17 9.34 -0.64
CA LEU A 190 16.70 7.95 -0.56
C LEU A 190 16.04 7.63 0.79
N ASP A 191 16.41 8.34 1.86
CA ASP A 191 15.76 8.23 3.18
C ASP A 191 14.30 8.75 3.19
N ARG A 192 13.89 9.45 2.12
CA ARG A 192 12.51 9.90 1.89
C ARG A 192 11.73 9.01 0.91
N LEU A 193 12.39 8.02 0.31
CA LEU A 193 11.80 7.08 -0.64
C LEU A 193 11.69 5.70 -0.01
N GLY A 194 10.58 5.01 -0.23
CA GLY A 194 10.34 3.65 0.24
C GLY A 194 9.70 2.77 -0.82
N ILE A 195 9.61 1.49 -0.55
CA ILE A 195 8.90 0.48 -1.35
C ILE A 195 7.77 -0.08 -0.49
N CYS A 196 6.60 -0.25 -1.10
CA CYS A 196 5.50 -1.08 -0.63
C CYS A 196 5.33 -2.26 -1.57
N LEU A 197 5.23 -3.47 -1.04
CA LEU A 197 4.86 -4.64 -1.83
C LEU A 197 3.39 -4.97 -1.63
N ASP A 198 2.62 -4.94 -2.72
CA ASP A 198 1.26 -5.50 -2.77
C ASP A 198 1.32 -6.96 -3.21
N THR A 199 0.75 -7.84 -2.40
CA THR A 199 0.81 -9.29 -2.61
C THR A 199 -0.07 -9.77 -3.77
N ALA A 200 -1.20 -9.11 -4.03
CA ALA A 200 -2.02 -9.39 -5.21
C ALA A 200 -1.33 -8.92 -6.49
N HIS A 201 -0.58 -7.82 -6.44
CA HIS A 201 0.23 -7.34 -7.56
C HIS A 201 1.39 -8.30 -7.86
N LEU A 202 2.13 -8.76 -6.84
CA LEU A 202 3.18 -9.77 -7.01
C LEU A 202 2.63 -11.04 -7.64
N TRP A 203 1.49 -11.55 -7.15
CA TRP A 203 0.80 -12.71 -7.70
C TRP A 203 0.38 -12.47 -9.15
N GLY A 204 -0.22 -11.31 -9.43
CA GLY A 204 -0.58 -10.90 -10.78
C GLY A 204 0.60 -10.79 -11.73
N ALA A 205 1.76 -10.36 -11.25
CA ALA A 205 3.01 -10.29 -12.00
C ALA A 205 3.67 -11.67 -12.23
N GLY A 206 3.19 -12.73 -11.55
CA GLY A 206 3.65 -14.11 -11.75
C GLY A 206 4.65 -14.60 -10.71
N TYR A 207 4.82 -13.91 -9.58
CA TYR A 207 5.63 -14.42 -8.47
C TYR A 207 4.88 -15.52 -7.73
N GLU A 208 5.54 -16.67 -7.56
CA GLU A 208 4.98 -17.90 -6.97
C GLU A 208 4.90 -17.83 -5.43
N ILE A 209 4.29 -16.77 -4.91
CA ILE A 209 4.17 -16.48 -3.46
C ILE A 209 3.04 -17.26 -2.77
N GLY A 210 2.43 -18.22 -3.44
CA GLY A 210 1.44 -19.12 -2.85
C GLY A 210 2.00 -20.18 -1.89
N THR A 211 3.34 -20.25 -1.75
CA THR A 211 4.04 -21.20 -0.87
C THR A 211 5.11 -20.50 -0.05
N ALA A 212 5.57 -21.15 1.03
CA ALA A 212 6.64 -20.62 1.88
C ALA A 212 7.96 -20.49 1.11
N GLU A 213 8.27 -21.47 0.25
CA GLU A 213 9.48 -21.49 -0.60
C GLU A 213 9.44 -20.32 -1.61
N GLY A 214 8.28 -20.05 -2.20
CA GLY A 214 8.11 -18.94 -3.13
C GLY A 214 8.25 -17.60 -2.45
N VAL A 215 7.73 -17.45 -1.24
CA VAL A 215 7.92 -16.23 -0.42
C VAL A 215 9.39 -16.02 -0.08
N GLU A 216 10.11 -17.07 0.36
CA GLU A 216 11.56 -17.00 0.65
C GLU A 216 12.36 -16.60 -0.60
N SER A 217 12.03 -17.18 -1.77
CA SER A 217 12.66 -16.84 -3.04
C SER A 217 12.44 -15.36 -3.42
N LEU A 218 11.20 -14.86 -3.28
CA LEU A 218 10.88 -13.45 -3.51
C LEU A 218 11.70 -12.54 -2.60
N VAL A 219 11.72 -12.84 -1.31
CA VAL A 219 12.38 -12.01 -0.29
C VAL A 219 13.89 -11.99 -0.48
N SER A 220 14.50 -13.16 -0.76
CA SER A 220 15.92 -13.26 -1.07
C SER A 220 16.28 -12.47 -2.32
N ARG A 221 15.45 -12.56 -3.38
CA ARG A 221 15.68 -11.80 -4.61
C ARG A 221 15.57 -10.29 -4.40
N LEU A 222 14.59 -9.84 -3.61
CA LEU A 222 14.46 -8.42 -3.29
C LEU A 222 15.65 -7.91 -2.47
N ASP A 223 16.09 -8.68 -1.47
CA ASP A 223 17.25 -8.34 -0.63
C ASP A 223 18.53 -8.21 -1.47
N GLU A 224 18.73 -9.11 -2.45
CA GLU A 224 19.85 -9.04 -3.40
C GLU A 224 19.80 -7.77 -4.28
N LEU A 225 18.60 -7.38 -4.73
CA LEU A 225 18.41 -6.29 -5.68
C LEU A 225 18.47 -4.91 -5.02
N THR A 226 17.81 -4.73 -3.88
CA THR A 226 17.61 -3.41 -3.25
C THR A 226 18.16 -3.31 -1.83
N GLY A 227 18.52 -4.44 -1.22
CA GLY A 227 18.69 -4.52 0.22
C GLY A 227 17.34 -4.42 0.95
N ARG A 228 17.38 -4.43 2.29
CA ARG A 228 16.18 -4.46 3.13
C ARG A 228 15.60 -3.10 3.48
N GLU A 229 16.44 -2.09 3.55
CA GLU A 229 16.05 -0.75 4.03
C GLU A 229 14.97 -0.06 3.20
N PRO A 230 14.90 -0.23 1.86
CA PRO A 230 13.88 0.39 1.03
C PRO A 230 12.46 -0.15 1.30
N LEU A 231 12.30 -1.44 1.62
CA LEU A 231 10.99 -2.03 1.87
C LEU A 231 10.45 -1.59 3.24
N VAL A 232 9.36 -0.82 3.25
CA VAL A 232 8.85 -0.16 4.46
C VAL A 232 7.40 -0.48 4.77
N ALA A 233 6.66 -1.08 3.85
CA ALA A 233 5.26 -1.43 4.03
C ALA A 233 4.84 -2.61 3.15
N LEU A 234 3.74 -3.25 3.53
CA LEU A 234 3.06 -4.27 2.74
C LEU A 234 1.60 -3.90 2.54
N HIS A 235 1.08 -4.12 1.32
CA HIS A 235 -0.34 -4.32 1.08
C HIS A 235 -0.59 -5.84 1.04
N LEU A 236 -1.35 -6.33 2.00
CA LEU A 236 -1.67 -7.75 2.11
C LEU A 236 -3.06 -7.99 1.51
N ASN A 237 -3.11 -8.47 0.30
CA ASN A 237 -4.32 -8.73 -0.45
C ASN A 237 -4.23 -10.11 -1.10
N ASP A 238 -5.30 -10.91 -1.03
CA ASP A 238 -5.44 -12.08 -1.88
C ASP A 238 -5.90 -11.65 -3.28
N SER A 239 -5.83 -12.52 -4.26
CA SER A 239 -6.16 -12.21 -5.64
C SER A 239 -7.33 -13.06 -6.17
N ARG A 240 -8.26 -12.42 -6.90
CA ARG A 240 -9.33 -13.12 -7.62
C ARG A 240 -8.84 -13.87 -8.84
N THR A 241 -7.68 -13.50 -9.36
CA THR A 241 -7.12 -14.02 -10.60
C THR A 241 -5.89 -14.87 -10.33
N GLY A 242 -5.57 -15.76 -11.27
CA GLY A 242 -4.40 -16.63 -11.17
C GLY A 242 -3.08 -15.88 -11.27
N ALA A 243 -2.00 -16.56 -10.88
CA ALA A 243 -0.65 -16.07 -11.03
C ALA A 243 -0.34 -15.70 -12.50
N GLY A 244 0.39 -14.60 -12.70
CA GLY A 244 0.76 -14.15 -14.04
C GLY A 244 -0.41 -13.60 -14.88
N SER A 245 -1.54 -13.29 -14.26
CA SER A 245 -2.69 -12.73 -14.96
C SER A 245 -2.51 -11.28 -15.43
N HIS A 246 -1.54 -10.57 -14.88
CA HIS A 246 -1.32 -9.13 -15.06
C HIS A 246 -2.54 -8.26 -14.71
N LEU A 247 -3.36 -8.72 -13.75
CA LEU A 247 -4.57 -8.04 -13.31
C LEU A 247 -4.50 -7.72 -11.82
N ASP A 248 -4.74 -6.46 -11.50
CA ASP A 248 -4.98 -5.99 -10.15
C ASP A 248 -6.43 -6.28 -9.75
N ARG A 249 -6.65 -7.36 -8.99
CA ARG A 249 -7.98 -7.81 -8.55
C ARG A 249 -7.90 -8.41 -7.14
N HIS A 250 -8.10 -7.56 -6.14
CA HIS A 250 -8.06 -7.97 -4.75
C HIS A 250 -9.23 -8.90 -4.38
N GLU A 251 -8.95 -9.83 -3.47
CA GLU A 251 -9.93 -10.71 -2.85
C GLU A 251 -9.75 -10.69 -1.31
N HIS A 252 -10.70 -11.26 -0.61
CA HIS A 252 -10.64 -11.43 0.84
C HIS A 252 -9.46 -12.30 1.25
N ILE A 253 -8.87 -12.00 2.41
CA ILE A 253 -7.72 -12.72 2.96
C ILE A 253 -7.96 -14.22 2.98
N ALA A 254 -7.07 -14.98 2.34
CA ALA A 254 -7.13 -16.45 2.22
C ALA A 254 -8.44 -16.98 1.60
N ALA A 255 -9.05 -16.22 0.69
CA ALA A 255 -10.25 -16.63 -0.03
C ALA A 255 -10.12 -16.50 -1.55
N GLY A 256 -8.95 -16.07 -2.03
CA GLY A 256 -8.61 -15.94 -3.44
C GLY A 256 -7.68 -17.04 -3.94
N GLN A 257 -6.97 -16.75 -5.02
CA GLN A 257 -6.11 -17.69 -5.75
C GLN A 257 -4.70 -17.82 -5.15
N LEU A 258 -4.22 -16.81 -4.40
CA LEU A 258 -2.96 -16.89 -3.66
C LEU A 258 -3.11 -17.85 -2.47
N GLY A 259 -4.23 -17.79 -1.75
CA GLY A 259 -4.64 -18.76 -0.77
C GLY A 259 -4.00 -18.63 0.60
N ALA A 260 -4.38 -19.54 1.51
CA ALA A 260 -4.04 -19.46 2.93
C ALA A 260 -2.54 -19.68 3.20
N ASP A 261 -1.91 -20.63 2.51
CA ASP A 261 -0.52 -21.01 2.78
C ASP A 261 0.46 -19.90 2.41
N GLY A 262 0.32 -19.31 1.22
CA GLY A 262 1.13 -18.19 0.78
C GLY A 262 0.91 -16.94 1.64
N MET A 263 -0.34 -16.59 1.94
CA MET A 263 -0.64 -15.46 2.79
C MET A 263 -0.12 -15.65 4.22
N ARG A 264 -0.20 -16.86 4.76
CA ARG A 264 0.41 -17.18 6.05
C ARG A 264 1.93 -17.03 6.00
N ALA A 265 2.57 -17.58 4.96
CA ALA A 265 4.02 -17.49 4.80
C ALA A 265 4.49 -16.02 4.77
N LEU A 266 3.81 -15.13 4.02
CA LEU A 266 4.07 -13.70 4.00
C LEU A 266 3.91 -13.07 5.40
N LEU A 267 2.84 -13.41 6.10
CA LEU A 267 2.55 -12.86 7.42
C LEU A 267 3.58 -13.27 8.48
N ILE A 268 4.08 -14.50 8.47
CA ILE A 268 4.99 -14.99 9.52
C ILE A 268 6.48 -14.92 9.12
N HIS A 269 6.81 -14.51 7.90
CA HIS A 269 8.20 -14.38 7.46
C HIS A 269 8.98 -13.42 8.38
N PRO A 270 10.17 -13.77 8.88
CA PRO A 270 10.89 -13.01 9.91
C PRO A 270 11.10 -11.53 9.58
N TRP A 271 11.42 -11.21 8.33
CA TRP A 271 11.58 -9.82 7.90
C TRP A 271 10.22 -9.15 7.63
N LEU A 272 9.35 -9.74 6.79
CA LEU A 272 8.08 -9.12 6.41
C LEU A 272 7.15 -8.88 7.60
N SER A 273 7.23 -9.73 8.62
CA SER A 273 6.44 -9.59 9.84
C SER A 273 6.75 -8.34 10.67
N THR A 274 7.89 -7.70 10.43
CA THR A 274 8.27 -6.45 11.10
C THR A 274 7.70 -5.21 10.44
N LEU A 275 7.16 -5.34 9.23
CA LEU A 275 6.66 -4.23 8.43
C LEU A 275 5.18 -3.95 8.74
N PRO A 276 4.77 -2.67 8.74
CA PRO A 276 3.37 -2.34 8.75
C PRO A 276 2.67 -2.90 7.51
N THR A 277 1.49 -3.46 7.74
CA THR A 277 0.72 -4.20 6.75
C THR A 277 -0.67 -3.61 6.64
N TYR A 278 -1.08 -3.25 5.44
CA TYR A 278 -2.38 -2.65 5.16
C TYR A 278 -3.21 -3.58 4.27
N LEU A 279 -4.51 -3.69 4.58
CA LEU A 279 -5.46 -4.53 3.85
C LEU A 279 -6.31 -3.64 2.94
N GLU A 280 -6.35 -3.94 1.65
CA GLU A 280 -7.19 -3.25 0.66
C GLU A 280 -8.24 -4.19 0.07
N THR A 281 -8.75 -5.07 0.89
CA THR A 281 -9.70 -6.13 0.53
C THR A 281 -11.10 -5.58 0.23
N PRO A 282 -11.96 -6.32 -0.47
CA PRO A 282 -13.34 -5.90 -0.74
C PRO A 282 -14.16 -5.64 0.53
N GLY A 283 -15.16 -4.75 0.43
CA GLY A 283 -16.17 -4.55 1.49
C GLY A 283 -15.69 -3.85 2.75
N MET A 284 -14.63 -3.03 2.68
CA MET A 284 -14.08 -2.27 3.82
C MET A 284 -15.10 -1.34 4.48
N ASP A 285 -16.12 -0.89 3.75
CA ASP A 285 -17.21 -0.02 4.21
C ASP A 285 -18.44 -0.77 4.70
N THR A 286 -18.47 -2.10 4.56
CA THR A 286 -19.62 -2.96 4.86
C THR A 286 -19.34 -4.02 5.94
N GLY A 287 -18.26 -3.81 6.72
CA GLY A 287 -17.91 -4.67 7.87
C GLY A 287 -16.85 -5.74 7.56
N TYR A 288 -16.47 -5.89 6.29
CA TYR A 288 -15.42 -6.85 5.91
C TYR A 288 -14.00 -6.37 6.26
N ASP A 289 -13.82 -5.10 6.65
CA ASP A 289 -12.61 -4.60 7.30
C ASP A 289 -12.23 -5.44 8.53
N LYS A 290 -13.18 -5.65 9.45
CA LYS A 290 -12.97 -6.50 10.62
C LYS A 290 -12.76 -7.96 10.25
N ILE A 291 -13.60 -8.50 9.36
CA ILE A 291 -13.55 -9.90 8.95
C ILE A 291 -12.17 -10.23 8.34
N ASN A 292 -11.67 -9.41 7.43
CA ASN A 292 -10.36 -9.64 6.82
C ASN A 292 -9.21 -9.46 7.80
N LEU A 293 -9.31 -8.51 8.73
CA LEU A 293 -8.31 -8.36 9.79
C LEU A 293 -8.27 -9.58 10.71
N ASP A 294 -9.43 -10.12 11.10
CA ASP A 294 -9.52 -11.34 11.92
C ASP A 294 -8.99 -12.57 11.15
N ARG A 295 -9.27 -12.67 9.84
CA ARG A 295 -8.72 -13.74 8.98
C ARG A 295 -7.20 -13.70 8.92
N ALA A 296 -6.60 -12.51 8.80
CA ALA A 296 -5.15 -12.36 8.84
C ALA A 296 -4.56 -12.80 10.20
N ARG A 297 -5.25 -12.51 11.31
CA ARG A 297 -4.84 -12.97 12.66
C ARG A 297 -4.90 -14.49 12.79
N LEU A 298 -5.98 -15.12 12.32
CA LEU A 298 -6.07 -16.57 12.31
C LEU A 298 -4.89 -17.22 11.56
N LEU A 299 -4.52 -16.68 10.40
CA LEU A 299 -3.34 -17.16 9.66
C LEU A 299 -2.04 -17.01 10.46
N ILE A 300 -1.85 -15.90 11.18
CA ILE A 300 -0.69 -15.69 12.06
C ILE A 300 -0.65 -16.76 13.15
N ASP A 301 -1.80 -17.06 13.75
CA ASP A 301 -1.95 -18.07 14.81
C ASP A 301 -1.87 -19.51 14.30
N GLY A 302 -1.76 -19.70 12.98
CA GLY A 302 -1.66 -21.03 12.34
C GLY A 302 -3.01 -21.69 12.07
N GLU A 303 -4.09 -20.92 12.15
CA GLU A 303 -5.44 -21.38 11.89
C GLU A 303 -5.87 -21.02 10.46
N ILE A 304 -6.65 -21.90 9.83
CA ILE A 304 -7.25 -21.63 8.52
C ILE A 304 -8.56 -20.87 8.73
N PRO A 305 -8.71 -19.66 8.15
CA PRO A 305 -9.94 -18.91 8.27
C PRO A 305 -11.14 -19.66 7.68
N PRO A 306 -12.33 -19.58 8.32
CA PRO A 306 -13.52 -20.26 7.81
C PRO A 306 -13.95 -19.72 6.44
N PRO A 307 -14.69 -20.54 5.65
CA PRO A 307 -15.26 -20.07 4.39
C PRO A 307 -16.12 -18.82 4.56
N LEU A 308 -16.05 -17.92 3.59
CA LEU A 308 -16.92 -16.74 3.53
C LEU A 308 -18.25 -17.10 2.85
N PRO A 309 -19.34 -16.41 3.19
CA PRO A 309 -20.63 -16.57 2.51
C PRO A 309 -20.54 -16.06 1.05
N ALA A 310 -21.42 -16.58 0.19
CA ALA A 310 -21.37 -16.30 -1.25
C ALA A 310 -21.43 -14.80 -1.60
N GLU A 311 -22.21 -14.04 -0.84
CA GLU A 311 -22.37 -12.60 -1.01
C GLU A 311 -21.08 -11.81 -0.79
N ALA A 312 -20.10 -12.34 -0.04
CA ALA A 312 -18.81 -11.71 0.14
C ALA A 312 -18.06 -11.55 -1.18
N PHE A 313 -18.20 -12.53 -2.08
CA PHE A 313 -17.52 -12.54 -3.37
C PHE A 313 -18.19 -11.67 -4.44
N GLU A 314 -19.39 -11.16 -4.16
CA GLU A 314 -20.07 -10.18 -5.01
C GLU A 314 -19.61 -8.75 -4.70
N LEU A 315 -18.97 -8.53 -3.56
CA LEU A 315 -18.44 -7.24 -3.17
C LEU A 315 -17.29 -6.88 -4.11
N ARG A 316 -17.38 -5.68 -4.67
CA ARG A 316 -16.31 -5.09 -5.47
C ARG A 316 -15.59 -4.07 -4.60
N GLY A 317 -14.28 -3.93 -4.79
CA GLY A 317 -13.54 -2.82 -4.19
C GLY A 317 -14.20 -1.49 -4.61
N SER A 318 -13.88 -0.39 -3.96
CA SER A 318 -14.48 0.96 -4.08
C SER A 318 -14.63 1.53 -5.51
N LYS A 319 -14.26 0.78 -6.54
CA LYS A 319 -14.42 1.07 -7.98
C LYS A 319 -15.61 0.35 -8.65
N ALA A 320 -16.71 0.11 -7.94
CA ALA A 320 -17.93 -0.28 -8.64
C ALA A 320 -18.42 0.90 -9.50
N ARG A 321 -17.97 0.96 -10.76
CA ARG A 321 -18.70 1.71 -11.78
C ARG A 321 -20.05 1.03 -11.91
N THR A 322 -21.10 1.67 -11.40
CA THR A 322 -22.47 1.35 -11.81
C THR A 322 -22.51 1.37 -13.33
N ALA A 323 -22.76 0.22 -13.95
CA ALA A 323 -23.07 0.20 -15.38
C ALA A 323 -24.28 1.13 -15.61
N PRO A 324 -24.27 1.96 -16.65
CA PRO A 324 -25.45 2.73 -16.99
C PRO A 324 -26.61 1.77 -17.21
N PRO A 325 -27.87 2.13 -16.82
CA PRO A 325 -29.01 1.29 -17.07
C PRO A 325 -29.10 1.02 -18.58
N ALA A 326 -29.34 -0.25 -18.93
CA ALA A 326 -29.59 -0.62 -20.29
C ALA A 326 -30.79 0.19 -20.78
N THR A 327 -30.56 1.07 -21.76
CA THR A 327 -31.64 1.75 -22.47
C THR A 327 -32.42 0.70 -23.27
N SER A 328 -33.66 0.48 -22.86
CA SER A 328 -34.67 -0.30 -23.60
C SER A 328 -35.00 0.34 -24.95
#